data_5129fada83625eb5379541d2a6ea1d8b
#
_entry.id   5129fada83625eb5379541d2a6ea1d8b
#
_cell.length_a   1.000
_cell.length_b   1.000
_cell.length_c   1.000
_cell.angle_alpha   90.00
_cell.angle_beta   90.00
_cell.angle_gamma   90.00
#
_symmetry.space_group_name_H-M   'P 1'
#
loop_
_entity.id
_entity.type
_entity.pdbx_description
1 polymer ?
#
loop_
_entity_poly.entity_id
_entity_poly.type
_entity_poly.pdbx_seq_one_letter_code
_entity_poly.pdbx_strand_id
1 'polypeptide(L)'
;MATIKDVARLAGVSVATVSRVLNSSPKTSSESREAVKKAMDELKYHPNANARALSHQGNETLGIVVGDVSTPFFGIMVKAVDQVAYATGNFLLVGNSYHDAKRERKAIEQLLRHQCAGIVVHAMMLSDEELQHFMAHVPGMVMINRTVPGYESRCINLDNRFGAELATNHLIQQGHRSIAYLSSSYQIADAFERQQGYIDALTQHGIPVDERLIIQGTPDEIGGERAVVGLLNQGRKVTGIVCYNDPMAAGALSALSDNGIQVPTQISVIGFDDVLITNYLQPHLTTIRYPVIEMATQAARLAIALAHGEPAPDVTNLFIPT
;
A
#
# COMPACT_ATOMS: atom_id res chain seq x y z
N MET A 1 14.61 -13.78 33.35
CA MET A 1 13.85 -12.59 32.98
C MET A 1 12.95 -12.23 34.17
N ALA A 2 12.96 -10.97 34.62
CA ALA A 2 12.11 -10.56 35.76
C ALA A 2 10.62 -10.68 35.38
N THR A 3 9.78 -11.02 36.31
CA THR A 3 8.33 -11.21 36.13
C THR A 3 7.54 -10.13 36.88
N ILE A 4 6.25 -9.96 36.55
CA ILE A 4 5.36 -9.06 37.29
C ILE A 4 5.28 -9.40 38.79
N LYS A 5 5.46 -10.69 39.15
CA LYS A 5 5.52 -11.14 40.52
C LYS A 5 6.78 -10.66 41.24
N ASP A 6 7.90 -10.56 40.55
CA ASP A 6 9.15 -10.05 41.10
C ASP A 6 9.07 -8.54 41.36
N VAL A 7 8.44 -7.80 40.41
CA VAL A 7 8.15 -6.37 40.59
C VAL A 7 7.24 -6.14 41.79
N ALA A 8 6.17 -6.91 41.92
CA ALA A 8 5.25 -6.81 43.05
C ALA A 8 5.94 -7.06 44.40
N ARG A 9 6.83 -8.07 44.45
CA ARG A 9 7.62 -8.41 45.62
C ARG A 9 8.58 -7.27 45.98
N LEU A 10 9.32 -6.74 45.03
CA LEU A 10 10.29 -5.67 45.27
C LEU A 10 9.62 -4.33 45.62
N ALA A 11 8.48 -4.02 45.03
CA ALA A 11 7.70 -2.82 45.33
C ALA A 11 6.85 -2.92 46.59
N GLY A 12 6.78 -4.08 47.23
CA GLY A 12 5.97 -4.29 48.44
C GLY A 12 4.46 -4.18 48.22
N VAL A 13 3.98 -4.46 47.01
CA VAL A 13 2.56 -4.33 46.63
C VAL A 13 2.01 -5.63 46.02
N SER A 14 0.70 -5.74 45.85
CA SER A 14 0.09 -6.88 45.19
C SER A 14 0.34 -6.84 43.67
N VAL A 15 0.32 -8.01 43.01
CA VAL A 15 0.38 -8.11 41.53
C VAL A 15 -0.75 -7.30 40.90
N ALA A 16 -1.93 -7.28 41.52
CA ALA A 16 -3.06 -6.47 41.05
C ALA A 16 -2.77 -4.96 41.14
N THR A 17 -2.00 -4.51 42.13
CA THR A 17 -1.57 -3.12 42.26
C THR A 17 -0.55 -2.77 41.17
N VAL A 18 0.43 -3.65 40.90
CA VAL A 18 1.37 -3.47 39.77
C VAL A 18 0.61 -3.36 38.47
N SER A 19 -0.32 -4.26 38.22
CA SER A 19 -1.16 -4.22 37.00
C SER A 19 -1.94 -2.91 36.86
N ARG A 20 -2.54 -2.40 37.95
CA ARG A 20 -3.23 -1.12 37.98
C ARG A 20 -2.30 0.06 37.72
N VAL A 21 -1.07 0.04 38.24
CA VAL A 21 -0.05 1.08 37.94
C VAL A 21 0.35 1.05 36.47
N LEU A 22 0.61 -0.13 35.93
CA LEU A 22 0.95 -0.31 34.49
C LEU A 22 -0.16 0.19 33.58
N ASN A 23 -1.40 0.08 34.02
CA ASN A 23 -2.59 0.50 33.25
C ASN A 23 -3.03 1.93 33.62
N SER A 24 -2.19 2.73 34.26
CA SER A 24 -2.46 4.14 34.62
C SER A 24 -3.79 4.35 35.35
N SER A 25 -4.26 3.34 36.09
CA SER A 25 -5.56 3.39 36.77
C SER A 25 -5.61 4.55 37.78
N PRO A 26 -6.68 5.36 37.83
CA PRO A 26 -6.84 6.42 38.79
C PRO A 26 -6.98 5.90 40.25
N LYS A 27 -7.23 4.61 40.43
CA LYS A 27 -7.40 3.96 41.73
C LYS A 27 -6.07 3.55 42.38
N THR A 28 -4.92 4.07 41.95
CA THR A 28 -3.60 3.81 42.53
C THR A 28 -3.04 5.07 43.16
N SER A 29 -2.48 4.93 44.40
CA SER A 29 -1.82 6.05 45.08
C SER A 29 -0.51 6.46 44.38
N SER A 30 -0.09 7.72 44.55
CA SER A 30 1.20 8.22 44.06
C SER A 30 2.38 7.40 44.59
N GLU A 31 2.33 7.04 45.86
CA GLU A 31 3.33 6.23 46.55
C GLU A 31 3.49 4.83 45.91
N SER A 32 2.37 4.15 45.64
CA SER A 32 2.39 2.86 44.95
C SER A 32 2.93 2.98 43.50
N ARG A 33 2.64 4.07 42.82
CA ARG A 33 3.17 4.29 41.46
C ARG A 33 4.68 4.47 41.44
N GLU A 34 5.22 5.26 42.37
CA GLU A 34 6.67 5.45 42.53
C GLU A 34 7.39 4.17 42.92
N ALA A 35 6.87 3.44 43.90
CA ALA A 35 7.45 2.17 44.32
C ALA A 35 7.51 1.14 43.18
N VAL A 36 6.43 1.01 42.40
CA VAL A 36 6.38 0.09 41.24
C VAL A 36 7.34 0.53 40.17
N LYS A 37 7.40 1.83 39.81
CA LYS A 37 8.36 2.34 38.81
C LYS A 37 9.79 2.05 39.22
N LYS A 38 10.17 2.35 40.44
CA LYS A 38 11.51 2.08 40.99
C LYS A 38 11.87 0.60 40.89
N ALA A 39 10.94 -0.29 41.28
CA ALA A 39 11.13 -1.72 41.20
C ALA A 39 11.27 -2.23 39.77
N MET A 40 10.54 -1.65 38.81
CA MET A 40 10.67 -1.98 37.37
C MET A 40 12.03 -1.59 36.83
N ASP A 41 12.52 -0.38 37.17
CA ASP A 41 13.81 0.12 36.71
C ASP A 41 14.95 -0.74 37.30
N GLU A 42 14.89 -1.08 38.58
CA GLU A 42 15.90 -1.90 39.27
C GLU A 42 15.97 -3.32 38.69
N LEU A 43 14.82 -3.92 38.40
CA LEU A 43 14.72 -5.26 37.80
C LEU A 43 14.86 -5.26 36.28
N LYS A 44 15.02 -4.09 35.63
CA LYS A 44 14.96 -3.92 34.16
C LYS A 44 13.74 -4.67 33.60
N TYR A 45 12.63 -4.57 34.29
CA TYR A 45 11.39 -5.21 33.90
C TYR A 45 10.65 -4.34 32.93
N HIS A 46 10.48 -4.85 31.72
CA HIS A 46 9.59 -4.27 30.71
C HIS A 46 8.29 -5.08 30.66
N PRO A 47 7.13 -4.42 30.79
CA PRO A 47 5.85 -5.12 30.68
C PRO A 47 5.77 -5.85 29.35
N ASN A 48 5.41 -7.13 29.38
CA ASN A 48 5.22 -7.90 28.16
C ASN A 48 3.97 -7.37 27.45
N ALA A 49 4.13 -6.88 26.21
CA ALA A 49 3.04 -6.37 25.38
C ALA A 49 1.93 -7.43 25.19
N ASN A 50 2.29 -8.70 25.05
CA ASN A 50 1.33 -9.81 24.97
C ASN A 50 0.53 -10.02 26.26
N ALA A 51 1.13 -9.78 27.43
CA ALA A 51 0.43 -9.87 28.71
C ALA A 51 -0.51 -8.66 28.95
N ARG A 52 -0.21 -7.51 28.35
CA ARG A 52 -1.08 -6.34 28.34
C ARG A 52 -2.28 -6.52 27.41
N ALA A 53 -2.08 -7.07 26.21
CA ALA A 53 -3.14 -7.39 25.27
C ALA A 53 -4.19 -8.36 25.85
N LEU A 54 -3.76 -9.27 26.76
CA LEU A 54 -4.66 -10.18 27.48
C LEU A 54 -5.47 -9.48 28.60
N SER A 55 -5.03 -8.32 29.07
CA SER A 55 -5.67 -7.58 30.17
C SER A 55 -6.49 -6.36 29.76
N HIS A 56 -6.26 -5.83 28.55
CA HIS A 56 -7.04 -4.78 27.93
C HIS A 56 -7.83 -5.32 26.75
N GLN A 57 -9.11 -5.01 26.67
CA GLN A 57 -10.01 -5.28 25.55
C GLN A 57 -9.72 -4.38 24.32
N GLY A 58 -8.44 -4.05 24.06
CA GLY A 58 -8.03 -3.24 22.92
C GLY A 58 -6.62 -3.63 22.48
N ASN A 59 -6.49 -4.21 21.31
CA ASN A 59 -5.20 -4.40 20.67
C ASN A 59 -4.70 -3.03 20.19
N GLU A 60 -3.56 -2.58 20.71
CA GLU A 60 -2.90 -1.32 20.36
C GLU A 60 -2.06 -1.44 19.05
N THR A 61 -2.42 -2.34 18.14
CA THR A 61 -1.61 -2.63 16.95
C THR A 61 -2.47 -2.68 15.70
N LEU A 62 -2.10 -1.88 14.71
CA LEU A 62 -2.64 -1.92 13.35
C LEU A 62 -1.66 -2.66 12.44
N GLY A 63 -2.15 -3.50 11.55
CA GLY A 63 -1.35 -4.18 10.55
C GLY A 63 -1.48 -3.56 9.17
N ILE A 64 -0.41 -3.63 8.36
CA ILE A 64 -0.49 -3.38 6.92
C ILE A 64 0.30 -4.43 6.15
N VAL A 65 -0.26 -4.92 5.06
CA VAL A 65 0.45 -5.77 4.08
C VAL A 65 0.59 -4.99 2.77
N VAL A 66 1.82 -4.90 2.29
CA VAL A 66 2.17 -4.20 1.03
C VAL A 66 3.01 -5.10 0.12
N GLY A 67 3.14 -4.71 -1.14
CA GLY A 67 4.01 -5.41 -2.09
C GLY A 67 5.47 -5.34 -1.68
N ASP A 68 6.07 -4.16 -1.75
CA ASP A 68 7.46 -3.91 -1.35
C ASP A 68 7.61 -2.52 -0.75
N VAL A 69 7.87 -2.45 0.55
CA VAL A 69 8.03 -1.19 1.30
C VAL A 69 9.19 -0.31 0.80
N SER A 70 10.12 -0.87 0.05
CA SER A 70 11.24 -0.12 -0.53
C SER A 70 10.82 0.79 -1.69
N THR A 71 9.67 0.53 -2.30
CA THR A 71 9.16 1.38 -3.39
C THR A 71 8.49 2.63 -2.84
N PRO A 72 8.65 3.80 -3.50
CA PRO A 72 8.06 5.06 -3.06
C PRO A 72 6.54 4.99 -2.86
N PHE A 73 5.81 4.31 -3.75
CA PHE A 73 4.36 4.13 -3.69
C PHE A 73 3.92 3.47 -2.37
N PHE A 74 4.50 2.31 -2.04
CA PHE A 74 4.15 1.62 -0.81
C PHE A 74 4.69 2.32 0.43
N GLY A 75 5.84 3.00 0.33
CA GLY A 75 6.36 3.84 1.42
C GLY A 75 5.38 4.96 1.81
N ILE A 76 4.75 5.63 0.83
CA ILE A 76 3.72 6.65 1.05
C ILE A 76 2.47 6.04 1.70
N MET A 77 2.02 4.88 1.22
CA MET A 77 0.88 4.15 1.78
C MET A 77 1.12 3.78 3.25
N VAL A 78 2.28 3.17 3.55
CA VAL A 78 2.67 2.82 4.93
C VAL A 78 2.71 4.05 5.83
N LYS A 79 3.30 5.16 5.36
CA LYS A 79 3.33 6.42 6.11
C LYS A 79 1.93 6.96 6.43
N ALA A 80 1.00 6.90 5.48
CA ALA A 80 -0.36 7.37 5.70
C ALA A 80 -1.09 6.52 6.76
N VAL A 81 -0.94 5.19 6.70
CA VAL A 81 -1.50 4.27 7.71
C VAL A 81 -0.85 4.48 9.08
N ASP A 82 0.49 4.68 9.14
CA ASP A 82 1.22 4.96 10.39
C ASP A 82 0.74 6.24 11.07
N GLN A 83 0.47 7.29 10.31
CA GLN A 83 -0.07 8.53 10.86
C GLN A 83 -1.43 8.32 11.52
N VAL A 84 -2.30 7.49 10.94
CA VAL A 84 -3.59 7.14 11.56
C VAL A 84 -3.36 6.28 12.80
N ALA A 85 -2.50 5.27 12.73
CA ALA A 85 -2.15 4.41 13.86
C ALA A 85 -1.63 5.24 15.04
N TYR A 86 -0.67 6.12 14.79
CA TYR A 86 -0.11 7.01 15.82
C TYR A 86 -1.17 7.92 16.46
N ALA A 87 -2.03 8.53 15.64
CA ALA A 87 -3.10 9.43 16.12
C ALA A 87 -4.15 8.70 17.00
N THR A 88 -4.31 7.40 16.82
CA THR A 88 -5.24 6.54 17.59
C THR A 88 -4.55 5.74 18.69
N GLY A 89 -3.25 5.99 18.96
CA GLY A 89 -2.49 5.30 20.00
C GLY A 89 -2.07 3.88 19.65
N ASN A 90 -2.12 3.51 18.38
CA ASN A 90 -1.74 2.19 17.88
C ASN A 90 -0.30 2.18 17.38
N PHE A 91 0.36 1.02 17.44
CA PHE A 91 1.60 0.74 16.73
C PHE A 91 1.30 0.12 15.37
N LEU A 92 2.14 0.41 14.36
CA LEU A 92 2.02 -0.19 13.04
C LEU A 92 2.97 -1.39 12.90
N LEU A 93 2.44 -2.53 12.43
CA LEU A 93 3.22 -3.66 11.95
C LEU A 93 3.09 -3.77 10.42
N VAL A 94 4.23 -3.91 9.74
CA VAL A 94 4.31 -3.97 8.27
C VAL A 94 4.71 -5.37 7.82
N GLY A 95 3.92 -5.96 6.93
CA GLY A 95 4.22 -7.18 6.22
C GLY A 95 4.52 -6.91 4.75
N ASN A 96 5.59 -7.51 4.21
CA ASN A 96 5.94 -7.45 2.80
C ASN A 96 5.56 -8.74 2.09
N SER A 97 4.86 -8.65 0.95
CA SER A 97 4.45 -9.80 0.14
C SER A 97 5.37 -10.06 -1.06
N TYR A 98 6.04 -9.03 -1.59
CA TYR A 98 6.85 -9.09 -2.83
C TYR A 98 6.07 -9.68 -4.02
N HIS A 99 4.76 -9.44 -4.05
CA HIS A 99 3.85 -10.00 -5.06
C HIS A 99 3.96 -11.54 -5.21
N ASP A 100 4.16 -12.22 -4.08
CA ASP A 100 4.18 -13.70 -3.98
C ASP A 100 3.05 -14.17 -3.08
N ALA A 101 2.17 -15.05 -3.59
CA ALA A 101 0.97 -15.50 -2.87
C ALA A 101 1.29 -16.17 -1.52
N LYS A 102 2.40 -16.94 -1.43
CA LYS A 102 2.79 -17.61 -0.19
C LYS A 102 3.25 -16.61 0.86
N ARG A 103 4.03 -15.60 0.43
CA ARG A 103 4.48 -14.53 1.33
C ARG A 103 3.33 -13.64 1.76
N GLU A 104 2.41 -13.33 0.85
CA GLU A 104 1.21 -12.54 1.12
C GLU A 104 0.34 -13.20 2.19
N ARG A 105 0.02 -14.50 2.02
CA ARG A 105 -0.68 -15.28 3.03
C ARG A 105 0.06 -15.28 4.36
N LYS A 106 1.37 -15.56 4.35
CA LYS A 106 2.19 -15.59 5.55
C LYS A 106 2.23 -14.23 6.26
N ALA A 107 2.28 -13.12 5.52
CA ALA A 107 2.25 -11.78 6.10
C ALA A 107 0.93 -11.52 6.83
N ILE A 108 -0.21 -11.84 6.22
CA ILE A 108 -1.54 -11.73 6.85
C ILE A 108 -1.59 -12.61 8.12
N GLU A 109 -1.20 -13.89 8.02
CA GLU A 109 -1.20 -14.80 9.18
C GLU A 109 -0.31 -14.30 10.33
N GLN A 110 0.83 -13.70 10.03
CA GLN A 110 1.71 -13.12 11.06
C GLN A 110 1.04 -11.95 11.77
N LEU A 111 0.41 -11.03 11.03
CA LEU A 111 -0.32 -9.92 11.63
C LEU A 111 -1.46 -10.42 12.54
N LEU A 112 -2.16 -11.48 12.13
CA LEU A 112 -3.19 -12.13 12.95
C LEU A 112 -2.61 -12.75 14.22
N ARG A 113 -1.46 -13.43 14.14
CA ARG A 113 -0.75 -13.98 15.32
C ARG A 113 -0.30 -12.89 16.28
N HIS A 114 0.05 -11.71 15.77
CA HIS A 114 0.36 -10.53 16.57
C HIS A 114 -0.90 -9.80 17.08
N GLN A 115 -2.08 -10.37 16.82
CA GLN A 115 -3.37 -9.84 17.30
C GLN A 115 -3.59 -8.39 16.89
N CYS A 116 -3.22 -8.01 15.65
CA CYS A 116 -3.55 -6.70 15.14
C CYS A 116 -5.08 -6.48 15.20
N ALA A 117 -5.50 -5.33 15.71
CA ALA A 117 -6.92 -4.99 15.83
C ALA A 117 -7.54 -4.84 14.44
N GLY A 118 -6.91 -4.05 13.57
CA GLY A 118 -7.28 -3.88 12.16
C GLY A 118 -6.11 -4.23 11.25
N ILE A 119 -6.40 -4.59 10.01
CA ILE A 119 -5.39 -4.92 9.01
C ILE A 119 -5.77 -4.29 7.68
N VAL A 120 -4.89 -3.41 7.17
CA VAL A 120 -4.99 -2.87 5.81
C VAL A 120 -4.18 -3.76 4.88
N VAL A 121 -4.76 -4.18 3.76
CA VAL A 121 -4.12 -5.17 2.89
C VAL A 121 -4.14 -4.70 1.44
N HIS A 122 -2.95 -4.59 0.84
CA HIS A 122 -2.77 -4.49 -0.59
C HIS A 122 -2.28 -5.86 -1.10
N ALA A 123 -3.25 -6.80 -1.26
CA ALA A 123 -3.01 -8.18 -1.63
C ALA A 123 -3.53 -8.44 -3.05
N MET A 124 -2.64 -8.80 -3.96
CA MET A 124 -2.96 -8.94 -5.38
C MET A 124 -2.81 -10.37 -5.90
N MET A 125 -2.22 -11.29 -5.11
CA MET A 125 -1.84 -12.62 -5.56
C MET A 125 -2.69 -13.75 -4.94
N LEU A 126 -3.36 -13.49 -3.80
CA LEU A 126 -4.26 -14.47 -3.19
C LEU A 126 -5.56 -14.60 -3.99
N SER A 127 -6.18 -15.78 -3.96
CA SER A 127 -7.49 -15.96 -4.57
C SER A 127 -8.59 -15.23 -3.79
N ASP A 128 -9.74 -15.00 -4.44
CA ASP A 128 -10.89 -14.38 -3.77
C ASP A 128 -11.39 -15.24 -2.60
N GLU A 129 -11.39 -16.57 -2.75
CA GLU A 129 -11.81 -17.50 -1.68
C GLU A 129 -10.91 -17.38 -0.45
N GLU A 130 -9.59 -17.24 -0.64
CA GLU A 130 -8.66 -17.07 0.46
C GLU A 130 -8.86 -15.72 1.16
N LEU A 131 -9.05 -14.64 0.39
CA LEU A 131 -9.32 -13.33 0.95
C LEU A 131 -10.67 -13.28 1.67
N GLN A 132 -11.71 -13.89 1.09
CA GLN A 132 -13.03 -14.06 1.75
C GLN A 132 -12.90 -14.82 3.07
N HIS A 133 -12.08 -15.88 3.11
CA HIS A 133 -11.83 -16.63 4.34
C HIS A 133 -11.20 -15.73 5.41
N PHE A 134 -10.17 -14.95 5.09
CA PHE A 134 -9.57 -14.01 6.04
C PHE A 134 -10.57 -12.93 6.48
N MET A 135 -11.29 -12.32 5.54
CA MET A 135 -12.24 -11.24 5.83
C MET A 135 -13.43 -11.70 6.67
N ALA A 136 -13.86 -12.96 6.54
CA ALA A 136 -14.90 -13.54 7.38
C ALA A 136 -14.49 -13.66 8.85
N HIS A 137 -13.20 -13.93 9.11
CA HIS A 137 -12.66 -14.13 10.46
C HIS A 137 -12.06 -12.87 11.07
N VAL A 138 -11.79 -11.82 10.26
CA VAL A 138 -11.14 -10.57 10.67
C VAL A 138 -12.04 -9.39 10.31
N PRO A 139 -12.94 -8.96 11.21
CA PRO A 139 -13.85 -7.84 10.94
C PRO A 139 -13.12 -6.56 10.50
N GLY A 140 -11.98 -6.25 11.11
CA GLY A 140 -11.15 -5.09 10.80
C GLY A 140 -10.19 -5.27 9.61
N MET A 141 -10.38 -6.24 8.73
CA MET A 141 -9.59 -6.38 7.50
C MET A 141 -10.20 -5.55 6.38
N VAL A 142 -9.40 -4.63 5.81
CA VAL A 142 -9.78 -3.72 4.73
C VAL A 142 -8.81 -3.87 3.57
N MET A 143 -9.33 -3.98 2.35
CA MET A 143 -8.56 -4.13 1.13
C MET A 143 -8.32 -2.77 0.46
N ILE A 144 -7.14 -2.59 -0.14
CA ILE A 144 -6.83 -1.48 -1.03
C ILE A 144 -6.56 -2.03 -2.43
N ASN A 145 -7.13 -1.35 -3.43
CA ASN A 145 -6.94 -1.60 -4.86
C ASN A 145 -7.38 -3.01 -5.31
N ARG A 146 -8.28 -3.65 -4.58
CA ARG A 146 -8.90 -4.90 -4.95
C ARG A 146 -10.28 -5.05 -4.35
N THR A 147 -11.26 -5.43 -5.15
CA THR A 147 -12.61 -5.80 -4.69
C THR A 147 -12.64 -7.28 -4.37
N VAL A 148 -13.17 -7.61 -3.18
CA VAL A 148 -13.41 -9.00 -2.76
C VAL A 148 -14.92 -9.22 -2.74
N PRO A 149 -15.47 -10.19 -3.52
CA PRO A 149 -16.90 -10.44 -3.59
C PRO A 149 -17.53 -10.71 -2.22
N GLY A 150 -18.63 -10.00 -1.91
CA GLY A 150 -19.32 -10.07 -0.61
C GLY A 150 -18.73 -9.20 0.50
N TYR A 151 -17.64 -8.49 0.21
CA TYR A 151 -16.96 -7.59 1.15
C TYR A 151 -16.67 -6.21 0.56
N GLU A 152 -17.43 -5.78 -0.43
CA GLU A 152 -17.22 -4.55 -1.21
C GLU A 152 -17.14 -3.31 -0.31
N SER A 153 -17.93 -3.26 0.76
CA SER A 153 -17.90 -2.16 1.74
C SER A 153 -16.59 -2.03 2.52
N ARG A 154 -15.74 -3.05 2.47
CA ARG A 154 -14.40 -3.07 3.08
C ARG A 154 -13.28 -3.04 2.04
N CYS A 155 -13.59 -2.60 0.82
CA CYS A 155 -12.64 -2.49 -0.29
C CYS A 155 -12.61 -1.04 -0.76
N ILE A 156 -11.41 -0.47 -0.81
CA ILE A 156 -11.15 0.90 -1.27
C ILE A 156 -10.31 0.81 -2.54
N ASN A 157 -10.90 1.20 -3.67
CA ASN A 157 -10.35 0.96 -5.00
C ASN A 157 -10.04 2.25 -5.73
N LEU A 158 -9.21 2.15 -6.77
CA LEU A 158 -8.99 3.16 -7.80
C LEU A 158 -9.62 2.68 -9.11
N ASP A 159 -10.17 3.60 -9.89
CA ASP A 159 -10.55 3.32 -11.28
C ASP A 159 -9.28 3.30 -12.16
N ASN A 160 -8.56 2.18 -12.11
CA ASN A 160 -7.32 1.97 -12.86
C ASN A 160 -7.54 2.06 -14.38
N ARG A 161 -8.68 1.54 -14.87
CA ARG A 161 -9.03 1.54 -16.29
C ARG A 161 -9.21 2.96 -16.78
N PHE A 162 -9.99 3.76 -16.07
CA PHE A 162 -10.18 5.17 -16.39
C PHE A 162 -8.88 5.97 -16.32
N GLY A 163 -8.02 5.71 -15.32
CA GLY A 163 -6.72 6.38 -15.22
C GLY A 163 -5.82 6.15 -16.43
N ALA A 164 -5.74 4.90 -16.90
CA ALA A 164 -4.95 4.58 -18.10
C ALA A 164 -5.60 5.10 -19.39
N GLU A 165 -6.94 5.12 -19.46
CA GLU A 165 -7.68 5.76 -20.53
C GLU A 165 -7.38 7.27 -20.58
N LEU A 166 -7.37 7.94 -19.43
CA LEU A 166 -7.03 9.37 -19.32
C LEU A 166 -5.60 9.66 -19.80
N ALA A 167 -4.61 8.86 -19.39
CA ALA A 167 -3.22 8.98 -19.83
C ALA A 167 -3.10 8.83 -21.35
N THR A 168 -3.75 7.82 -21.91
CA THR A 168 -3.70 7.53 -23.35
C THR A 168 -4.42 8.61 -24.16
N ASN A 169 -5.58 9.05 -23.69
CA ASN A 169 -6.34 10.14 -24.31
C ASN A 169 -5.54 11.46 -24.32
N HIS A 170 -4.75 11.73 -23.30
CA HIS A 170 -3.88 12.91 -23.28
C HIS A 170 -2.89 12.89 -24.45
N LEU A 171 -2.22 11.77 -24.70
CA LEU A 171 -1.32 11.63 -25.87
C LEU A 171 -2.09 11.74 -27.19
N ILE A 172 -3.25 11.13 -27.31
CA ILE A 172 -4.08 11.20 -28.53
C ILE A 172 -4.49 12.64 -28.84
N GLN A 173 -4.87 13.42 -27.81
CA GLN A 173 -5.22 14.84 -27.95
C GLN A 173 -4.03 15.71 -28.37
N GLN A 174 -2.80 15.32 -27.99
CA GLN A 174 -1.56 15.96 -28.46
C GLN A 174 -1.15 15.54 -29.90
N GLY A 175 -1.97 14.73 -30.56
CA GLY A 175 -1.76 14.31 -31.96
C GLY A 175 -1.03 12.98 -32.12
N HIS A 176 -0.65 12.30 -31.03
CA HIS A 176 -0.02 11.00 -31.12
C HIS A 176 -0.98 9.94 -31.67
N ARG A 177 -0.47 9.07 -32.57
CA ARG A 177 -1.24 7.95 -33.15
C ARG A 177 -0.49 6.63 -33.09
N SER A 178 0.83 6.66 -32.84
CA SER A 178 1.66 5.48 -32.60
C SER A 178 2.14 5.55 -31.16
N ILE A 179 1.39 4.91 -30.27
CA ILE A 179 1.57 4.97 -28.83
C ILE A 179 1.90 3.56 -28.33
N ALA A 180 3.00 3.39 -27.59
CA ALA A 180 3.32 2.15 -26.91
C ALA A 180 2.78 2.16 -25.49
N TYR A 181 2.52 0.96 -24.95
CA TYR A 181 2.18 0.76 -23.54
C TYR A 181 3.22 -0.14 -22.87
N LEU A 182 3.87 0.36 -21.83
CA LEU A 182 4.76 -0.44 -20.98
C LEU A 182 3.95 -1.05 -19.86
N SER A 183 3.61 -2.34 -19.99
CA SER A 183 2.77 -3.10 -19.07
C SER A 183 3.59 -3.77 -17.99
N SER A 184 2.98 -3.98 -16.83
CA SER A 184 3.55 -4.81 -15.77
C SER A 184 3.59 -6.29 -16.19
N SER A 185 4.68 -6.99 -15.84
CA SER A 185 4.78 -8.44 -15.97
C SER A 185 4.01 -9.20 -14.88
N TYR A 186 3.54 -8.53 -13.84
CA TYR A 186 2.70 -9.15 -12.81
C TYR A 186 1.29 -9.38 -13.35
N GLN A 187 0.78 -10.59 -13.12
CA GLN A 187 -0.57 -10.98 -13.53
C GLN A 187 -1.58 -10.59 -12.44
N ILE A 188 -1.78 -9.28 -12.27
CA ILE A 188 -2.62 -8.68 -11.22
C ILE A 188 -3.71 -7.79 -11.84
N ALA A 189 -4.79 -7.59 -11.10
CA ALA A 189 -6.00 -6.94 -11.61
C ALA A 189 -5.72 -5.55 -12.19
N ASP A 190 -5.01 -4.70 -11.47
CA ASP A 190 -4.71 -3.33 -11.91
C ASP A 190 -3.84 -3.28 -13.17
N ALA A 191 -2.95 -4.26 -13.39
CA ALA A 191 -2.17 -4.35 -14.62
C ALA A 191 -3.06 -4.62 -15.84
N PHE A 192 -4.04 -5.51 -15.69
CA PHE A 192 -5.03 -5.79 -16.74
C PHE A 192 -5.97 -4.60 -16.95
N GLU A 193 -6.47 -3.98 -15.89
CA GLU A 193 -7.36 -2.83 -15.96
C GLU A 193 -6.70 -1.64 -16.65
N ARG A 194 -5.46 -1.29 -16.28
CA ARG A 194 -4.70 -0.21 -16.91
C ARG A 194 -4.41 -0.51 -18.39
N GLN A 195 -4.01 -1.74 -18.71
CA GLN A 195 -3.82 -2.14 -20.11
C GLN A 195 -5.13 -2.04 -20.92
N GLN A 196 -6.26 -2.42 -20.31
CA GLN A 196 -7.56 -2.32 -20.96
C GLN A 196 -7.95 -0.85 -21.21
N GLY A 197 -7.70 0.05 -20.24
CA GLY A 197 -7.93 1.49 -20.42
C GLY A 197 -7.13 2.09 -21.58
N TYR A 198 -5.87 1.67 -21.75
CA TYR A 198 -5.07 2.04 -22.92
C TYR A 198 -5.72 1.55 -24.24
N ILE A 199 -6.16 0.28 -24.28
CA ILE A 199 -6.82 -0.32 -25.46
C ILE A 199 -8.12 0.41 -25.78
N ASP A 200 -8.92 0.71 -24.76
CA ASP A 200 -10.20 1.41 -24.92
C ASP A 200 -10.03 2.81 -25.52
N ALA A 201 -9.06 3.57 -25.01
CA ALA A 201 -8.77 4.91 -25.53
C ALA A 201 -8.37 4.88 -27.01
N LEU A 202 -7.50 3.95 -27.44
CA LEU A 202 -7.15 3.78 -28.84
C LEU A 202 -8.38 3.42 -29.69
N THR A 203 -9.18 2.47 -29.20
CA THR A 203 -10.37 1.98 -29.92
C THR A 203 -11.42 3.08 -30.08
N GLN A 204 -11.69 3.86 -29.05
CA GLN A 204 -12.62 4.99 -29.09
C GLN A 204 -12.23 6.05 -30.14
N HIS A 205 -10.93 6.22 -30.40
CA HIS A 205 -10.42 7.16 -31.39
C HIS A 205 -10.13 6.52 -32.78
N GLY A 206 -10.54 5.26 -32.97
CA GLY A 206 -10.34 4.56 -34.25
C GLY A 206 -8.87 4.28 -34.58
N ILE A 207 -8.00 4.25 -33.54
CA ILE A 207 -6.58 3.92 -33.68
C ILE A 207 -6.43 2.40 -33.55
N PRO A 208 -5.88 1.69 -34.52
CA PRO A 208 -5.69 0.23 -34.41
C PRO A 208 -4.77 -0.13 -33.27
N VAL A 209 -5.17 -1.10 -32.46
CA VAL A 209 -4.34 -1.67 -31.41
C VAL A 209 -3.28 -2.58 -32.04
N ASP A 210 -2.01 -2.25 -31.86
CA ASP A 210 -0.88 -3.11 -32.25
C ASP A 210 -0.34 -3.78 -30.98
N GLU A 211 -0.65 -5.06 -30.76
CA GLU A 211 -0.19 -5.83 -29.60
C GLU A 211 1.34 -5.83 -29.43
N ARG A 212 2.06 -5.63 -30.53
CA ARG A 212 3.52 -5.52 -30.53
C ARG A 212 4.03 -4.21 -29.90
N LEU A 213 3.16 -3.25 -29.62
CA LEU A 213 3.45 -2.01 -28.89
C LEU A 213 3.08 -2.13 -27.40
N ILE A 214 2.55 -3.28 -26.98
CA ILE A 214 2.32 -3.59 -25.57
C ILE A 214 3.49 -4.42 -25.07
N ILE A 215 4.41 -3.78 -24.33
CA ILE A 215 5.67 -4.39 -23.89
C ILE A 215 5.59 -4.69 -22.39
N GLN A 216 5.71 -5.96 -22.04
CA GLN A 216 5.74 -6.37 -20.62
C GLN A 216 7.13 -6.21 -20.02
N GLY A 217 7.20 -5.68 -18.79
CA GLY A 217 8.42 -5.54 -18.01
C GLY A 217 8.13 -5.61 -16.50
N THR A 218 9.16 -5.80 -15.69
CA THR A 218 9.03 -5.60 -14.24
C THR A 218 8.59 -4.17 -13.96
N PRO A 219 7.67 -3.93 -12.99
CA PRO A 219 7.14 -2.58 -12.73
C PRO A 219 8.12 -1.71 -11.92
N ASP A 220 9.37 -1.64 -12.39
CA ASP A 220 10.50 -0.90 -11.84
C ASP A 220 11.25 -0.16 -12.96
N GLU A 221 12.27 0.62 -12.59
CA GLU A 221 13.07 1.42 -13.50
C GLU A 221 13.79 0.53 -14.53
N ILE A 222 14.30 -0.63 -14.10
CA ILE A 222 15.02 -1.57 -14.97
C ILE A 222 14.07 -2.18 -16.01
N GLY A 223 12.85 -2.51 -15.61
CA GLY A 223 11.83 -3.02 -16.54
C GLY A 223 11.43 -1.98 -17.57
N GLY A 224 11.27 -0.71 -17.17
CA GLY A 224 11.00 0.41 -18.07
C GLY A 224 12.12 0.64 -19.09
N GLU A 225 13.37 0.66 -18.62
CA GLU A 225 14.56 0.79 -19.49
C GLU A 225 14.63 -0.35 -20.53
N ARG A 226 14.54 -1.60 -20.09
CA ARG A 226 14.59 -2.77 -20.99
C ARG A 226 13.46 -2.78 -21.99
N ALA A 227 12.27 -2.38 -21.59
CA ALA A 227 11.11 -2.31 -22.49
C ALA A 227 11.34 -1.30 -23.62
N VAL A 228 11.87 -0.11 -23.31
CA VAL A 228 12.19 0.91 -24.31
C VAL A 228 13.32 0.46 -25.22
N VAL A 229 14.41 -0.10 -24.69
CA VAL A 229 15.52 -0.64 -25.51
C VAL A 229 15.00 -1.72 -26.46
N GLY A 230 14.13 -2.61 -25.98
CA GLY A 230 13.49 -3.62 -26.83
C GLY A 230 12.63 -3.02 -27.93
N LEU A 231 11.89 -1.97 -27.64
CA LEU A 231 11.07 -1.24 -28.60
C LEU A 231 11.91 -0.58 -29.70
N LEU A 232 12.99 0.10 -29.33
CA LEU A 232 13.92 0.77 -30.26
C LEU A 232 14.62 -0.24 -31.17
N ASN A 233 15.09 -1.36 -30.64
CA ASN A 233 15.76 -2.42 -31.40
C ASN A 233 14.85 -3.08 -32.45
N GLN A 234 13.53 -3.04 -32.25
CA GLN A 234 12.57 -3.53 -33.22
C GLN A 234 12.34 -2.53 -34.40
N GLY A 235 12.99 -1.36 -34.38
CA GLY A 235 12.85 -0.34 -35.43
C GLY A 235 11.44 0.28 -35.49
N ARG A 236 10.66 0.19 -34.42
CA ARG A 236 9.28 0.69 -34.40
C ARG A 236 9.26 2.20 -34.21
N LYS A 237 8.48 2.86 -35.07
CA LYS A 237 8.25 4.30 -34.96
C LYS A 237 7.15 4.55 -33.94
N VAL A 238 7.53 4.91 -32.73
CA VAL A 238 6.62 5.29 -31.63
C VAL A 238 6.80 6.76 -31.35
N THR A 239 5.73 7.47 -31.09
CA THR A 239 5.77 8.91 -30.75
C THR A 239 5.30 9.19 -29.32
N GLY A 240 4.60 8.24 -28.70
CA GLY A 240 4.15 8.33 -27.30
C GLY A 240 4.31 7.02 -26.59
N ILE A 241 4.53 7.07 -25.29
CA ILE A 241 4.64 5.92 -24.39
C ILE A 241 3.79 6.17 -23.16
N VAL A 242 2.87 5.27 -22.86
CA VAL A 242 2.15 5.20 -21.59
C VAL A 242 2.78 4.10 -20.75
N CYS A 243 3.18 4.42 -19.54
CA CYS A 243 3.80 3.46 -18.63
C CYS A 243 2.81 2.99 -17.56
N TYR A 244 2.91 1.73 -17.16
CA TYR A 244 2.11 1.17 -16.08
C TYR A 244 2.25 1.96 -14.78
N ASN A 245 3.47 2.43 -14.47
CA ASN A 245 3.75 3.24 -13.29
C ASN A 245 4.92 4.22 -13.53
N ASP A 246 5.16 5.12 -12.57
CA ASP A 246 6.22 6.13 -12.64
C ASP A 246 7.64 5.54 -12.60
N PRO A 247 7.96 4.48 -11.84
CA PRO A 247 9.26 3.83 -11.94
C PRO A 247 9.59 3.35 -13.34
N MET A 248 8.64 2.68 -14.02
CA MET A 248 8.84 2.30 -15.43
C MET A 248 9.02 3.52 -16.33
N ALA A 249 8.29 4.61 -16.09
CA ALA A 249 8.45 5.85 -16.85
C ALA A 249 9.83 6.48 -16.63
N ALA A 250 10.36 6.45 -15.41
CA ALA A 250 11.71 6.92 -15.10
C ALA A 250 12.77 6.12 -15.86
N GLY A 251 12.67 4.78 -15.88
CA GLY A 251 13.53 3.92 -16.68
C GLY A 251 13.40 4.18 -18.17
N ALA A 252 12.17 4.41 -18.66
CA ALA A 252 11.91 4.76 -20.05
C ALA A 252 12.61 6.08 -20.44
N LEU A 253 12.51 7.12 -19.60
CA LEU A 253 13.20 8.40 -19.84
C LEU A 253 14.71 8.24 -19.88
N SER A 254 15.29 7.44 -18.97
CA SER A 254 16.73 7.11 -18.99
C SER A 254 17.15 6.47 -20.30
N ALA A 255 16.46 5.40 -20.72
CA ALA A 255 16.77 4.69 -21.95
C ALA A 255 16.65 5.57 -23.20
N LEU A 256 15.63 6.43 -23.26
CA LEU A 256 15.46 7.39 -24.35
C LEU A 256 16.62 8.38 -24.42
N SER A 257 17.01 8.93 -23.27
CA SER A 257 18.15 9.86 -23.14
C SER A 257 19.45 9.22 -23.60
N ASP A 258 19.75 7.98 -23.14
CA ASP A 258 20.96 7.24 -23.51
C ASP A 258 21.05 6.93 -24.99
N ASN A 259 19.90 6.85 -25.68
CA ASN A 259 19.82 6.67 -27.13
C ASN A 259 19.69 8.00 -27.91
N GLY A 260 19.87 9.14 -27.26
CA GLY A 260 19.83 10.47 -27.88
C GLY A 260 18.44 10.92 -28.34
N ILE A 261 17.39 10.30 -27.82
CA ILE A 261 15.99 10.59 -28.17
C ILE A 261 15.45 11.65 -27.20
N GLN A 262 14.99 12.76 -27.75
CA GLN A 262 14.51 13.88 -26.95
C GLN A 262 13.04 13.69 -26.52
N VAL A 263 12.79 13.86 -25.21
CA VAL A 263 11.45 13.88 -24.62
C VAL A 263 11.12 15.33 -24.24
N PRO A 264 9.96 15.89 -24.63
CA PRO A 264 8.85 15.23 -25.34
C PRO A 264 8.91 15.41 -26.89
N THR A 265 9.94 16.06 -27.46
CA THR A 265 9.94 16.52 -28.87
C THR A 265 9.93 15.38 -29.89
N GLN A 266 10.49 14.23 -29.58
CA GLN A 266 10.49 13.05 -30.44
C GLN A 266 9.56 11.96 -29.91
N ILE A 267 9.59 11.70 -28.62
CA ILE A 267 8.71 10.75 -27.94
C ILE A 267 8.19 11.39 -26.66
N SER A 268 6.89 11.36 -26.44
CA SER A 268 6.26 11.77 -25.18
C SER A 268 6.09 10.57 -24.25
N VAL A 269 6.29 10.77 -22.94
CA VAL A 269 6.16 9.72 -21.92
C VAL A 269 5.17 10.17 -20.86
N ILE A 270 4.25 9.26 -20.48
CA ILE A 270 3.31 9.47 -19.36
C ILE A 270 3.44 8.31 -18.39
N GLY A 271 3.50 8.65 -17.09
CA GLY A 271 3.53 7.71 -15.97
C GLY A 271 2.17 7.48 -15.33
N PHE A 272 2.21 6.80 -14.19
CA PHE A 272 1.06 6.55 -13.32
C PHE A 272 1.57 6.44 -11.88
N ASP A 273 0.84 6.98 -10.91
CA ASP A 273 0.97 7.01 -9.45
C ASP A 273 1.23 8.41 -8.87
N ASP A 274 1.90 9.32 -9.55
CA ASP A 274 2.33 10.65 -9.08
C ASP A 274 3.21 10.55 -7.82
N VAL A 275 4.22 9.65 -7.86
CA VAL A 275 5.19 9.51 -6.77
C VAL A 275 6.25 10.61 -6.83
N LEU A 276 6.92 10.88 -5.69
CA LEU A 276 7.82 12.01 -5.51
C LEU A 276 8.87 12.19 -6.61
N ILE A 277 9.38 11.09 -7.19
CA ILE A 277 10.44 11.14 -8.21
C ILE A 277 10.02 11.91 -9.45
N THR A 278 8.73 11.94 -9.80
CA THR A 278 8.21 12.62 -11.00
C THR A 278 8.61 14.09 -11.06
N ASN A 279 8.74 14.74 -9.91
CA ASN A 279 9.12 16.14 -9.77
C ASN A 279 10.64 16.39 -9.96
N TYR A 280 11.44 15.33 -9.94
CA TYR A 280 12.91 15.43 -10.04
C TYR A 280 13.47 14.87 -11.34
N LEU A 281 12.62 14.26 -12.18
CA LEU A 281 12.99 13.81 -13.52
C LEU A 281 13.18 15.00 -14.47
N GLN A 282 13.99 14.81 -15.50
CA GLN A 282 14.22 15.79 -16.56
C GLN A 282 13.94 15.14 -17.94
N PRO A 283 12.87 15.58 -18.64
CA PRO A 283 11.87 16.56 -18.22
C PRO A 283 10.99 16.07 -17.04
N HIS A 284 10.30 17.00 -16.37
CA HIS A 284 9.28 16.62 -15.38
C HIS A 284 8.26 15.68 -16.00
N LEU A 285 7.92 14.62 -15.29
CA LEU A 285 7.04 13.59 -15.82
C LEU A 285 5.57 13.99 -15.70
N THR A 286 4.86 13.97 -16.82
CA THR A 286 3.39 13.95 -16.81
C THR A 286 2.93 12.58 -16.32
N THR A 287 2.03 12.54 -15.34
CA THR A 287 1.60 11.30 -14.72
C THR A 287 0.14 11.35 -14.27
N ILE A 288 -0.45 10.19 -14.05
CA ILE A 288 -1.76 10.04 -13.44
C ILE A 288 -1.62 9.98 -11.93
N ARG A 289 -2.34 10.86 -11.24
CA ARG A 289 -2.35 10.90 -9.77
C ARG A 289 -3.19 9.79 -9.19
N TYR A 290 -2.53 8.93 -8.42
CA TYR A 290 -3.15 7.94 -7.54
C TYR A 290 -3.30 8.55 -6.14
N PRO A 291 -4.51 8.76 -5.61
CA PRO A 291 -4.70 9.40 -4.30
C PRO A 291 -4.39 8.43 -3.14
N VAL A 292 -3.18 7.86 -3.14
CA VAL A 292 -2.77 6.78 -2.22
C VAL A 292 -2.85 7.19 -0.75
N ILE A 293 -2.59 8.47 -0.43
CA ILE A 293 -2.64 8.97 0.96
C ILE A 293 -4.08 8.93 1.46
N GLU A 294 -5.03 9.44 0.68
CA GLU A 294 -6.44 9.48 1.02
C GLU A 294 -7.01 8.06 1.16
N MET A 295 -6.72 7.19 0.20
CA MET A 295 -7.16 5.79 0.20
C MET A 295 -6.62 5.04 1.43
N ALA A 296 -5.32 5.14 1.70
CA ALA A 296 -4.69 4.49 2.83
C ALA A 296 -5.18 5.03 4.19
N THR A 297 -5.41 6.36 4.29
CA THR A 297 -5.98 6.99 5.48
C THR A 297 -7.39 6.49 5.76
N GLN A 298 -8.25 6.43 4.73
CA GLN A 298 -9.62 5.92 4.87
C GLN A 298 -9.63 4.43 5.22
N ALA A 299 -8.77 3.62 4.59
CA ALA A 299 -8.62 2.20 4.89
C ALA A 299 -8.22 1.94 6.34
N ALA A 300 -7.25 2.70 6.85
CA ALA A 300 -6.80 2.57 8.23
C ALA A 300 -7.90 2.93 9.25
N ARG A 301 -8.63 4.03 9.02
CA ARG A 301 -9.75 4.44 9.88
C ARG A 301 -10.87 3.42 9.86
N LEU A 302 -11.23 2.91 8.69
CA LEU A 302 -12.24 1.87 8.54
C LEU A 302 -11.82 0.58 9.25
N ALA A 303 -10.55 0.16 9.09
CA ALA A 303 -10.03 -1.03 9.74
C ALA A 303 -10.11 -0.95 11.28
N ILE A 304 -9.75 0.19 11.84
CA ILE A 304 -9.82 0.44 13.29
C ILE A 304 -11.28 0.43 13.79
N ALA A 305 -12.17 1.16 13.13
CA ALA A 305 -13.58 1.23 13.53
C ALA A 305 -14.23 -0.17 13.52
N LEU A 306 -14.04 -0.93 12.44
CA LEU A 306 -14.58 -2.29 12.31
C LEU A 306 -14.00 -3.25 13.36
N ALA A 307 -12.71 -3.12 13.66
CA ALA A 307 -12.06 -3.94 14.68
C ALA A 307 -12.62 -3.70 16.09
N HIS A 308 -13.04 -2.47 16.38
CA HIS A 308 -13.64 -2.13 17.67
C HIS A 308 -15.17 -2.32 17.70
N GLY A 309 -15.78 -2.78 16.61
CA GLY A 309 -17.23 -2.90 16.49
C GLY A 309 -17.96 -1.55 16.46
N GLU A 310 -17.23 -0.50 16.08
CA GLU A 310 -17.78 0.84 15.91
C GLU A 310 -18.50 0.97 14.56
N PRO A 311 -19.42 1.93 14.41
CA PRO A 311 -20.02 2.24 13.12
C PRO A 311 -18.93 2.55 12.09
N ALA A 312 -19.04 1.94 10.90
CA ALA A 312 -18.10 2.22 9.81
C ALA A 312 -18.17 3.72 9.46
N PRO A 313 -17.02 4.41 9.38
CA PRO A 313 -16.98 5.76 8.87
C PRO A 313 -17.44 5.78 7.41
N ASP A 314 -17.93 6.94 6.97
CA ASP A 314 -18.19 7.13 5.53
C ASP A 314 -16.86 7.08 4.76
N VAL A 315 -16.77 6.18 3.79
CA VAL A 315 -15.56 5.95 2.98
C VAL A 315 -15.89 5.97 1.49
N THR A 316 -14.96 6.46 0.71
CA THR A 316 -15.02 6.37 -0.75
C THR A 316 -14.50 5.00 -1.18
N ASN A 317 -15.38 4.13 -1.68
CA ASN A 317 -14.99 2.80 -2.13
C ASN A 317 -14.33 2.79 -3.51
N LEU A 318 -14.59 3.77 -4.35
CA LEU A 318 -13.97 3.93 -5.66
C LEU A 318 -13.47 5.36 -5.86
N PHE A 319 -12.17 5.53 -5.90
CA PHE A 319 -11.52 6.79 -6.23
C PHE A 319 -11.34 6.94 -7.73
N ILE A 320 -11.51 8.16 -8.21
CA ILE A 320 -11.28 8.52 -9.62
C ILE A 320 -9.91 9.20 -9.70
N PRO A 321 -8.97 8.66 -10.50
CA PRO A 321 -7.66 9.28 -10.69
C PRO A 321 -7.75 10.54 -11.55
N THR A 322 -6.73 11.40 -11.42
CA THR A 322 -6.64 12.67 -12.17
C THR A 322 -5.29 12.84 -12.87
#